data_845f42ad922ecfdc09b5bb44f5a78674
#
_entry.id   845f42ad922ecfdc09b5bb44f5a78674
#
_cell.length_a   1.000
_cell.length_b   1.000
_cell.length_c   1.000
_cell.angle_alpha   90.00
_cell.angle_beta   90.00
_cell.angle_gamma   90.00
#
_symmetry.space_group_name_H-M   'P 1'
#
loop_
_entity.id
_entity.type
_entity.pdbx_description
1 polymer ?
#
loop_
_entity_poly.entity_id
_entity_poly.type
_entity_poly.pdbx_seq_one_letter_code
_entity_poly.pdbx_strand_id
1 'polypeptide(L)'
;ADPALVPLYFVAREARKHVKVVLSGEGADELFGGYTIYKEPLSLAPFEKIPGPLRRGLGAFSDILPEGMRGKSLLKRGSMTLEDRYYGNARSFTFEQMHNLMPWTTPEWDHQDVTDSIYAKSQGWDPVARMQHIDMFTWLRGDILVKADRITMANSLELRVPFLDKVVWDAAQKLPYDMKIAHGTSKWALREALKTIVPEHVLHRRKLGFPVPIRHWLAGPEMYDWARSLILESEADALFDKSA
;
A
#
# COMPACT_ATOMS: atom_id res chain seq x y z
N ALA A 1 -3.60 -11.65 2.16
CA ALA A 1 -2.24 -11.97 2.59
C ALA A 1 -1.24 -11.34 1.61
N ASP A 2 -0.20 -10.72 2.13
CA ASP A 2 0.85 -10.11 1.30
C ASP A 2 1.81 -11.20 0.80
N PRO A 3 1.99 -11.36 -0.51
CA PRO A 3 2.93 -12.34 -1.09
C PRO A 3 4.38 -12.20 -0.61
N ALA A 4 4.80 -11.02 -0.20
CA ALA A 4 6.13 -10.76 0.32
C ALA A 4 6.45 -11.53 1.63
N LEU A 5 5.45 -12.11 2.27
CA LEU A 5 5.61 -13.02 3.40
C LEU A 5 6.51 -14.23 3.06
N VAL A 6 6.36 -14.80 1.87
CA VAL A 6 7.09 -15.99 1.45
C VAL A 6 8.61 -15.75 1.42
N PRO A 7 9.14 -14.80 0.63
CA PRO A 7 10.58 -14.54 0.63
C PRO A 7 11.09 -14.02 1.97
N LEU A 8 10.28 -13.25 2.72
CA LEU A 8 10.68 -12.78 4.05
C LEU A 8 10.94 -13.94 5.01
N TYR A 9 10.13 -15.02 4.95
CA TYR A 9 10.36 -16.22 5.73
C TYR A 9 11.75 -16.84 5.46
N PHE A 10 12.13 -16.96 4.19
CA PHE A 10 13.43 -17.54 3.84
C PHE A 10 14.60 -16.63 4.25
N VAL A 11 14.44 -15.31 4.10
CA VAL A 11 15.44 -14.34 4.55
C VAL A 11 15.60 -14.41 6.07
N ALA A 12 14.49 -14.43 6.83
CA ALA A 12 14.54 -14.51 8.29
C ALA A 12 15.18 -15.83 8.76
N ARG A 13 14.84 -16.95 8.12
CA ARG A 13 15.42 -18.26 8.41
C ARG A 13 16.92 -18.29 8.18
N GLU A 14 17.39 -17.66 7.11
CA GLU A 14 18.81 -17.56 6.83
C GLU A 14 19.52 -16.64 7.83
N ALA A 15 19.00 -15.42 8.05
CA ALA A 15 19.57 -14.45 8.97
C ALA A 15 19.72 -15.01 10.40
N ARG A 16 18.73 -15.80 10.86
CA ARG A 16 18.73 -16.39 12.20
C ARG A 16 19.92 -17.33 12.44
N LYS A 17 20.53 -17.90 11.43
CA LYS A 17 21.75 -18.71 11.55
C LYS A 17 22.95 -17.89 12.02
N HIS A 18 22.95 -16.59 11.78
CA HIS A 18 24.07 -15.69 12.01
C HIS A 18 23.85 -14.69 13.15
N VAL A 19 22.59 -14.23 13.31
CA VAL A 19 22.25 -13.17 14.29
C VAL A 19 20.93 -13.47 14.99
N LYS A 20 20.73 -12.80 16.16
CA LYS A 20 19.49 -12.88 16.94
C LYS A 20 18.58 -11.69 16.69
N VAL A 21 19.13 -10.57 16.25
CA VAL A 21 18.46 -9.29 16.03
C VAL A 21 18.85 -8.74 14.68
N VAL A 22 17.89 -8.18 13.96
CA VAL A 22 18.11 -7.47 12.68
C VAL A 22 17.42 -6.11 12.70
N LEU A 23 17.96 -5.17 11.92
CA LEU A 23 17.31 -3.90 11.66
C LEU A 23 16.62 -3.94 10.30
N SER A 24 15.40 -3.42 10.23
CA SER A 24 14.61 -3.35 8.99
C SER A 24 14.30 -1.90 8.61
N GLY A 25 14.06 -1.68 7.33
CA GLY A 25 13.67 -0.39 6.75
C GLY A 25 12.17 -0.11 6.77
N GLU A 26 11.36 -0.88 7.49
CA GLU A 26 9.91 -0.69 7.56
C GLU A 26 9.54 0.69 8.12
N GLY A 27 8.49 1.28 7.59
CA GLY A 27 8.05 2.63 7.94
C GLY A 27 8.73 3.76 7.14
N ALA A 28 9.86 3.50 6.48
CA ALA A 28 10.56 4.53 5.72
C ALA A 28 9.77 5.00 4.48
N ASP A 29 8.96 4.14 3.87
CA ASP A 29 8.11 4.50 2.72
C ASP A 29 6.95 5.39 3.16
N GLU A 30 6.31 5.06 4.26
CA GLU A 30 5.20 5.79 4.83
C GLU A 30 5.64 7.16 5.35
N LEU A 31 6.75 7.24 6.05
CA LEU A 31 7.24 8.49 6.65
C LEU A 31 7.82 9.47 5.61
N PHE A 32 8.59 8.96 4.66
CA PHE A 32 9.37 9.80 3.73
C PHE A 32 8.83 9.79 2.29
N GLY A 33 7.62 9.29 2.07
CA GLY A 33 6.96 9.36 0.75
C GLY A 33 7.58 8.40 -0.28
N GLY A 34 7.83 7.15 0.11
CA GLY A 34 8.51 6.17 -0.74
C GLY A 34 7.62 5.49 -1.79
N TYR A 35 6.32 5.39 -1.57
CA TYR A 35 5.41 4.75 -2.51
C TYR A 35 5.11 5.61 -3.72
N THR A 36 5.05 4.99 -4.90
CA THR A 36 4.74 5.70 -6.16
C THR A 36 3.36 6.35 -6.13
N ILE A 37 2.41 5.75 -5.41
CA ILE A 37 1.05 6.28 -5.29
C ILE A 37 1.01 7.67 -4.64
N TYR A 38 1.94 8.01 -3.78
CA TYR A 38 2.02 9.34 -3.16
C TYR A 38 2.32 10.46 -4.15
N LYS A 39 2.69 10.13 -5.41
CA LYS A 39 2.80 11.11 -6.51
C LYS A 39 1.45 11.40 -7.17
N GLU A 40 0.43 10.62 -6.88
CA GLU A 40 -0.89 10.77 -7.49
C GLU A 40 -1.50 12.17 -7.27
N PRO A 41 -1.52 12.75 -6.06
CA PRO A 41 -2.08 14.09 -5.85
C PRO A 41 -1.46 15.16 -6.77
N LEU A 42 -0.16 15.06 -7.04
CA LEU A 42 0.51 15.98 -7.96
C LEU A 42 -0.03 15.85 -9.40
N SER A 43 -0.28 14.64 -9.86
CA SER A 43 -0.84 14.38 -11.18
C SER A 43 -2.32 14.75 -11.30
N LEU A 44 -3.06 14.77 -10.18
CA LEU A 44 -4.47 15.11 -10.11
C LEU A 44 -4.73 16.58 -9.72
N ALA A 45 -3.71 17.34 -9.34
CA ALA A 45 -3.85 18.75 -8.96
C ALA A 45 -4.63 19.62 -9.97
N PRO A 46 -4.54 19.42 -11.31
CA PRO A 46 -5.36 20.16 -12.27
C PRO A 46 -6.88 19.94 -12.07
N PHE A 47 -7.29 18.74 -11.62
CA PHE A 47 -8.70 18.44 -11.38
C PHE A 47 -9.27 19.13 -10.15
N GLU A 48 -8.44 19.46 -9.17
CA GLU A 48 -8.86 20.17 -7.95
C GLU A 48 -9.32 21.60 -8.27
N LYS A 49 -8.85 22.17 -9.38
CA LYS A 49 -9.27 23.50 -9.86
C LYS A 49 -10.61 23.48 -10.60
N ILE A 50 -11.14 22.31 -10.91
CA ILE A 50 -12.41 22.13 -11.63
C ILE A 50 -13.56 22.21 -10.62
N PRO A 51 -14.60 23.07 -10.87
CA PRO A 51 -15.79 23.12 -10.00
C PRO A 51 -16.44 21.74 -9.82
N GLY A 52 -16.91 21.46 -8.61
CA GLY A 52 -17.43 20.15 -8.21
C GLY A 52 -18.48 19.54 -9.15
N PRO A 53 -19.48 20.30 -9.65
CA PRO A 53 -20.45 19.76 -10.60
C PRO A 53 -19.81 19.26 -11.92
N LEU A 54 -18.88 20.04 -12.48
CA LEU A 54 -18.16 19.67 -13.70
C LEU A 54 -17.24 18.45 -13.45
N ARG A 55 -16.60 18.42 -12.29
CA ARG A 55 -15.76 17.28 -11.89
C ARG A 55 -16.57 15.99 -11.78
N ARG A 56 -17.78 16.02 -11.20
CA ARG A 56 -18.69 14.86 -11.18
C ARG A 56 -19.12 14.44 -12.60
N GLY A 57 -19.36 15.40 -13.50
CA GLY A 57 -19.65 15.12 -14.90
C GLY A 57 -18.50 14.37 -15.61
N LEU A 58 -17.24 14.71 -15.30
CA LEU A 58 -16.07 13.98 -15.82
C LEU A 58 -16.03 12.53 -15.31
N GLY A 59 -16.45 12.30 -14.07
CA GLY A 59 -16.59 10.95 -13.50
C GLY A 59 -17.62 10.12 -14.29
N ALA A 60 -18.84 10.64 -14.44
CA ALA A 60 -19.88 9.98 -15.22
C ALA A 60 -19.46 9.71 -16.68
N PHE A 61 -18.75 10.67 -17.29
CA PHE A 61 -18.17 10.47 -18.62
C PHE A 61 -17.12 9.36 -18.65
N SER A 62 -16.28 9.26 -17.61
CA SER A 62 -15.27 8.21 -17.53
C SER A 62 -15.89 6.81 -17.49
N ASP A 63 -17.08 6.65 -16.89
CA ASP A 63 -17.74 5.35 -16.76
C ASP A 63 -18.28 4.83 -18.11
N ILE A 64 -18.56 5.74 -19.06
CA ILE A 64 -19.00 5.40 -20.43
C ILE A 64 -17.82 4.94 -21.30
N LEU A 65 -16.59 5.33 -20.97
CA LEU A 65 -15.42 4.99 -21.76
C LEU A 65 -15.07 3.49 -21.66
N PRO A 66 -14.61 2.86 -22.78
CA PRO A 66 -14.19 1.46 -22.77
C PRO A 66 -13.12 1.17 -21.73
N GLU A 67 -13.15 -0.05 -21.16
CA GLU A 67 -12.08 -0.51 -20.29
C GLU A 67 -10.75 -0.57 -21.02
N GLY A 68 -9.67 -0.16 -20.35
CA GLY A 68 -8.33 -0.09 -20.93
C GLY A 68 -8.05 1.18 -21.76
N MET A 69 -9.03 2.05 -21.99
CA MET A 69 -8.80 3.32 -22.68
C MET A 69 -7.82 4.21 -21.89
N ARG A 70 -6.81 4.73 -22.58
CA ARG A 70 -5.83 5.65 -21.97
C ARG A 70 -6.54 6.91 -21.47
N GLY A 71 -6.31 7.27 -20.21
CA GLY A 71 -6.92 8.43 -19.57
C GLY A 71 -8.21 8.15 -18.79
N LYS A 72 -8.93 7.05 -19.03
CA LYS A 72 -10.14 6.68 -18.28
C LYS A 72 -9.88 6.68 -16.76
N SER A 73 -8.86 5.96 -16.33
CA SER A 73 -8.48 5.88 -14.90
C SER A 73 -8.06 7.24 -14.32
N LEU A 74 -7.43 8.12 -15.11
CA LEU A 74 -7.08 9.47 -14.67
C LEU A 74 -8.33 10.33 -14.46
N LEU A 75 -9.27 10.31 -15.41
CA LEU A 75 -10.54 11.03 -15.32
C LEU A 75 -11.36 10.56 -14.12
N LYS A 76 -11.48 9.23 -13.96
CA LYS A 76 -12.21 8.64 -12.84
C LYS A 76 -11.63 9.06 -11.49
N ARG A 77 -10.32 8.90 -11.30
CA ARG A 77 -9.66 9.30 -10.05
C ARG A 77 -9.68 10.82 -9.83
N GLY A 78 -9.54 11.61 -10.89
CA GLY A 78 -9.62 13.07 -10.81
C GLY A 78 -11.01 13.58 -10.46
N SER A 79 -12.07 12.81 -10.73
CA SER A 79 -13.45 13.17 -10.35
C SER A 79 -13.79 12.84 -8.89
N MET A 80 -13.04 11.97 -8.23
CA MET A 80 -13.26 11.52 -6.86
C MET A 80 -12.58 12.44 -5.84
N THR A 81 -13.07 12.45 -4.60
CA THR A 81 -12.32 13.03 -3.47
C THR A 81 -11.11 12.15 -3.11
N LEU A 82 -10.23 12.65 -2.26
CA LEU A 82 -9.12 11.84 -1.78
C LEU A 82 -9.61 10.65 -0.95
N GLU A 83 -10.60 10.89 -0.13
CA GLU A 83 -11.23 9.92 0.77
C GLU A 83 -11.88 8.76 0.00
N ASP A 84 -12.53 9.06 -1.13
CA ASP A 84 -13.20 8.05 -1.95
C ASP A 84 -12.23 7.20 -2.78
N ARG A 85 -11.06 7.74 -3.13
CA ARG A 85 -10.13 7.04 -4.03
C ARG A 85 -8.94 6.39 -3.34
N TYR A 86 -8.62 6.82 -2.11
CA TYR A 86 -7.46 6.31 -1.39
C TYR A 86 -7.80 5.84 0.02
N TYR A 87 -7.71 4.57 0.25
CA TYR A 87 -7.95 3.91 1.54
C TYR A 87 -6.81 2.97 1.96
N GLY A 88 -5.61 3.22 1.44
CA GLY A 88 -4.39 2.48 1.72
C GLY A 88 -3.88 1.66 0.55
N ASN A 89 -2.69 1.09 0.70
CA ASN A 89 -2.01 0.32 -0.34
C ASN A 89 -2.54 -1.12 -0.50
N ALA A 90 -3.49 -1.55 0.33
CA ALA A 90 -3.90 -2.96 0.47
C ALA A 90 -5.10 -3.37 -0.39
N ARG A 91 -5.42 -2.65 -1.45
CA ARG A 91 -6.56 -3.02 -2.31
C ARG A 91 -6.27 -4.27 -3.13
N SER A 92 -6.89 -5.39 -2.76
CA SER A 92 -6.79 -6.66 -3.51
C SER A 92 -8.01 -6.91 -4.41
N PHE A 93 -9.21 -6.51 -3.99
CA PHE A 93 -10.47 -6.71 -4.69
C PHE A 93 -11.22 -5.40 -4.89
N THR A 94 -12.01 -5.32 -5.95
CA THR A 94 -13.03 -4.27 -6.08
C THR A 94 -14.20 -4.59 -5.14
N PHE A 95 -15.06 -3.61 -4.88
CA PHE A 95 -16.27 -3.81 -4.08
C PHE A 95 -17.16 -4.90 -4.67
N GLU A 96 -17.40 -4.86 -5.98
CA GLU A 96 -18.18 -5.85 -6.71
C GLU A 96 -17.57 -7.25 -6.58
N GLN A 97 -16.26 -7.40 -6.76
CA GLN A 97 -15.58 -8.68 -6.58
C GLN A 97 -15.69 -9.18 -5.13
N MET A 98 -15.63 -8.28 -4.16
CA MET A 98 -15.76 -8.64 -2.75
C MET A 98 -17.18 -9.14 -2.44
N HIS A 99 -18.22 -8.48 -2.92
CA HIS A 99 -19.60 -8.91 -2.72
C HIS A 99 -19.89 -10.24 -3.40
N ASN A 100 -19.37 -10.46 -4.61
CA ASN A 100 -19.51 -11.73 -5.30
C ASN A 100 -18.84 -12.88 -4.55
N LEU A 101 -17.65 -12.62 -4.00
CA LEU A 101 -16.87 -13.62 -3.27
C LEU A 101 -17.40 -13.84 -1.84
N MET A 102 -17.96 -12.82 -1.20
CA MET A 102 -18.39 -12.82 0.20
C MET A 102 -19.87 -12.39 0.30
N PRO A 103 -20.83 -13.30 0.03
CA PRO A 103 -22.25 -12.97 -0.09
C PRO A 103 -22.90 -12.48 1.22
N TRP A 104 -22.23 -12.66 2.35
CA TRP A 104 -22.66 -12.15 3.65
C TRP A 104 -22.33 -10.67 3.86
N THR A 105 -21.53 -10.02 2.97
CA THR A 105 -21.26 -8.58 3.05
C THR A 105 -22.47 -7.80 2.56
N THR A 106 -22.74 -6.67 3.19
CA THR A 106 -23.83 -5.78 2.79
C THR A 106 -23.30 -4.64 1.91
N PRO A 107 -24.14 -4.08 1.01
CA PRO A 107 -23.74 -2.95 0.18
C PRO A 107 -23.37 -1.69 0.95
N GLU A 108 -23.81 -1.59 2.21
CA GLU A 108 -23.51 -0.48 3.11
C GLU A 108 -22.08 -0.52 3.66
N TRP A 109 -21.44 -1.69 3.62
CA TRP A 109 -20.06 -1.81 4.09
C TRP A 109 -19.09 -1.22 3.08
N ASP A 110 -18.43 -0.14 3.50
CA ASP A 110 -17.43 0.55 2.69
C ASP A 110 -16.13 0.72 3.47
N HIS A 111 -15.06 1.00 2.75
CA HIS A 111 -13.77 1.37 3.34
C HIS A 111 -13.88 2.59 4.26
N GLN A 112 -14.85 3.46 4.04
CA GLN A 112 -15.14 4.65 4.83
C GLN A 112 -15.41 4.30 6.30
N ASP A 113 -16.04 3.16 6.60
CA ASP A 113 -16.25 2.68 7.97
C ASP A 113 -14.94 2.59 8.78
N VAL A 114 -13.83 2.32 8.09
CA VAL A 114 -12.49 2.24 8.70
C VAL A 114 -11.74 3.56 8.57
N THR A 115 -11.84 4.24 7.43
CA THR A 115 -10.95 5.34 7.08
C THR A 115 -11.43 6.70 7.50
N ASP A 116 -12.75 6.92 7.67
CA ASP A 116 -13.32 8.25 8.00
C ASP A 116 -12.77 8.82 9.31
N SER A 117 -12.68 7.97 10.33
CA SER A 117 -12.14 8.39 11.62
C SER A 117 -10.66 8.79 11.56
N ILE A 118 -9.92 8.21 10.61
CA ILE A 118 -8.50 8.50 10.37
C ILE A 118 -8.39 9.79 9.53
N TYR A 119 -9.19 9.94 8.48
CA TYR A 119 -9.24 11.15 7.66
C TYR A 119 -9.68 12.39 8.46
N ALA A 120 -10.64 12.23 9.36
CA ALA A 120 -11.09 13.31 10.24
C ALA A 120 -9.95 13.94 11.06
N LYS A 121 -8.98 13.14 11.50
CA LYS A 121 -7.79 13.60 12.25
C LYS A 121 -6.76 14.32 11.39
N SER A 122 -6.83 14.19 10.07
CA SER A 122 -5.88 14.77 9.11
C SER A 122 -6.50 15.91 8.29
N GLN A 123 -7.62 16.47 8.72
CA GLN A 123 -8.24 17.62 8.05
C GLN A 123 -7.27 18.81 7.98
N GLY A 124 -7.21 19.44 6.81
CA GLY A 124 -6.34 20.59 6.57
C GLY A 124 -4.87 20.24 6.28
N TRP A 125 -4.49 18.95 6.35
CA TRP A 125 -3.16 18.53 5.93
C TRP A 125 -3.08 18.47 4.40
N ASP A 126 -1.86 18.48 3.86
CA ASP A 126 -1.66 18.25 2.44
C ASP A 126 -2.09 16.81 2.03
N PRO A 127 -2.50 16.60 0.77
CA PRO A 127 -3.03 15.30 0.34
C PRO A 127 -2.06 14.14 0.55
N VAL A 128 -0.75 14.35 0.39
CA VAL A 128 0.26 13.28 0.59
C VAL A 128 0.36 12.90 2.06
N ALA A 129 0.39 13.90 2.95
CA ALA A 129 0.40 13.65 4.40
C ALA A 129 -0.86 12.90 4.85
N ARG A 130 -2.02 13.20 4.26
CA ARG A 130 -3.28 12.48 4.53
C ARG A 130 -3.19 11.02 4.06
N MET A 131 -2.65 10.76 2.86
CA MET A 131 -2.42 9.40 2.37
C MET A 131 -1.45 8.61 3.27
N GLN A 132 -0.34 9.25 3.67
CA GLN A 132 0.60 8.66 4.61
C GLN A 132 -0.06 8.33 5.94
N HIS A 133 -0.94 9.21 6.44
CA HIS A 133 -1.68 8.99 7.68
C HIS A 133 -2.61 7.77 7.58
N ILE A 134 -3.32 7.60 6.47
CA ILE A 134 -4.10 6.38 6.20
C ILE A 134 -3.21 5.13 6.23
N ASP A 135 -2.09 5.15 5.51
CA ASP A 135 -1.19 3.98 5.46
C ASP A 135 -0.60 3.61 6.82
N MET A 136 -0.31 4.59 7.67
CA MET A 136 0.18 4.35 9.03
C MET A 136 -0.78 3.53 9.87
N PHE A 137 -2.08 3.80 9.76
CA PHE A 137 -3.10 3.15 10.58
C PHE A 137 -3.74 1.92 9.93
N THR A 138 -3.58 1.73 8.64
CA THR A 138 -4.10 0.59 7.88
C THR A 138 -2.98 -0.33 7.41
N TRP A 139 -2.29 0.04 6.36
CA TRP A 139 -1.28 -0.77 5.67
C TRP A 139 -0.05 -1.10 6.54
N LEU A 140 0.58 -0.07 7.11
CA LEU A 140 1.78 -0.29 7.94
C LEU A 140 1.46 -1.11 9.18
N ARG A 141 0.46 -0.68 9.95
CA ARG A 141 0.09 -1.33 11.20
C ARG A 141 -0.58 -2.69 10.99
N GLY A 142 -1.47 -2.80 10.01
CA GLY A 142 -2.33 -3.97 9.79
C GLY A 142 -1.69 -5.08 8.96
N ASP A 143 -0.71 -4.74 8.11
CA ASP A 143 -0.04 -5.72 7.24
C ASP A 143 1.47 -5.74 7.43
N ILE A 144 2.17 -4.64 7.15
CA ILE A 144 3.64 -4.63 7.09
C ILE A 144 4.28 -5.06 8.41
N LEU A 145 3.90 -4.42 9.52
CA LEU A 145 4.50 -4.72 10.83
C LEU A 145 4.05 -6.08 11.36
N VAL A 146 2.78 -6.44 11.18
CA VAL A 146 2.26 -7.75 11.61
C VAL A 146 2.95 -8.88 10.85
N LYS A 147 3.11 -8.73 9.54
CA LYS A 147 3.82 -9.69 8.70
C LYS A 147 5.29 -9.80 9.12
N ALA A 148 5.97 -8.67 9.25
CA ALA A 148 7.38 -8.62 9.60
C ALA A 148 7.64 -9.28 10.95
N ASP A 149 6.89 -8.91 11.98
CA ASP A 149 7.00 -9.47 13.32
C ASP A 149 6.74 -10.98 13.34
N ARG A 150 5.59 -11.41 12.83
CA ARG A 150 5.20 -12.83 12.86
C ARG A 150 6.18 -13.74 12.13
N ILE A 151 6.68 -13.31 10.96
CA ILE A 151 7.59 -14.10 10.16
C ILE A 151 8.99 -14.17 10.77
N THR A 152 9.50 -13.08 11.29
CA THR A 152 10.81 -13.09 11.95
C THR A 152 10.74 -13.85 13.28
N MET A 153 9.69 -13.66 14.06
CA MET A 153 9.49 -14.40 15.30
C MET A 153 9.27 -15.90 15.10
N ALA A 154 8.62 -16.31 14.01
CA ALA A 154 8.51 -17.73 13.63
C ALA A 154 9.89 -18.38 13.40
N ASN A 155 10.92 -17.58 13.12
CA ASN A 155 12.29 -18.01 13.00
C ASN A 155 13.14 -17.64 14.23
N SER A 156 12.54 -17.22 15.34
CA SER A 156 13.22 -16.77 16.57
C SER A 156 14.24 -15.63 16.29
N LEU A 157 13.90 -14.74 15.36
CA LEU A 157 14.70 -13.58 14.97
C LEU A 157 13.97 -12.31 15.39
N GLU A 158 14.58 -11.48 16.22
CA GLU A 158 14.02 -10.18 16.62
C GLU A 158 14.25 -9.15 15.52
N LEU A 159 13.17 -8.52 15.05
CA LEU A 159 13.24 -7.44 14.05
C LEU A 159 12.96 -6.11 14.73
N ARG A 160 13.84 -5.14 14.50
CA ARG A 160 13.67 -3.75 14.96
C ARG A 160 13.53 -2.80 13.77
N VAL A 161 12.69 -1.77 13.95
CA VAL A 161 12.28 -0.84 12.90
C VAL A 161 12.66 0.61 13.26
N PRO A 162 13.94 1.00 13.12
CA PRO A 162 14.45 2.29 13.59
C PRO A 162 13.79 3.50 12.93
N PHE A 163 13.19 3.37 11.74
CA PHE A 163 12.45 4.46 11.13
C PHE A 163 11.15 4.81 11.88
N LEU A 164 10.63 3.90 12.68
CA LEU A 164 9.45 4.13 13.52
C LEU A 164 9.80 4.61 14.93
N ASP A 165 11.09 4.91 15.19
CA ASP A 165 11.48 5.60 16.42
C ASP A 165 10.79 6.97 16.51
N LYS A 166 10.40 7.36 17.72
CA LYS A 166 9.67 8.61 17.96
C LYS A 166 10.43 9.85 17.47
N VAL A 167 11.76 9.87 17.60
CA VAL A 167 12.59 11.00 17.16
C VAL A 167 12.56 11.12 15.64
N VAL A 168 12.64 9.97 14.93
CA VAL A 168 12.56 9.93 13.47
C VAL A 168 11.17 10.34 13.01
N TRP A 169 10.13 9.87 13.70
CA TRP A 169 8.75 10.28 13.46
C TRP A 169 8.56 11.79 13.58
N ASP A 170 9.00 12.37 14.71
CA ASP A 170 8.88 13.82 14.98
C ASP A 170 9.63 14.68 13.95
N ALA A 171 10.70 14.16 13.38
CA ALA A 171 11.41 14.81 12.29
C ALA A 171 10.66 14.67 10.95
N ALA A 172 10.21 13.45 10.61
CA ALA A 172 9.58 13.15 9.33
C ALA A 172 8.23 13.86 9.15
N GLN A 173 7.42 13.98 10.21
CA GLN A 173 6.12 14.67 10.13
C GLN A 173 6.23 16.18 9.88
N LYS A 174 7.38 16.79 10.20
CA LYS A 174 7.65 18.22 9.94
C LYS A 174 8.05 18.49 8.49
N LEU A 175 8.39 17.46 7.73
CA LEU A 175 8.77 17.61 6.33
C LEU A 175 7.53 17.84 5.46
N PRO A 176 7.46 18.95 4.71
CA PRO A 176 6.41 19.14 3.72
C PRO A 176 6.56 18.11 2.58
N TYR A 177 5.48 17.87 1.86
CA TYR A 177 5.44 16.81 0.85
C TYR A 177 6.46 17.01 -0.28
N ASP A 178 6.75 18.26 -0.66
CA ASP A 178 7.71 18.63 -1.69
C ASP A 178 9.17 18.36 -1.29
N MET A 179 9.45 18.22 0.01
CA MET A 179 10.70 17.67 0.51
C MET A 179 10.71 16.13 0.60
N LYS A 180 9.56 15.50 0.69
CA LYS A 180 9.44 14.04 0.66
C LYS A 180 9.54 13.51 -0.76
N ILE A 181 8.90 14.21 -1.70
CA ILE A 181 8.84 13.86 -3.13
C ILE A 181 9.26 15.08 -3.94
N ALA A 182 10.51 15.11 -4.37
CA ALA A 182 11.06 16.21 -5.13
C ALA A 182 11.86 15.72 -6.35
N HIS A 183 11.94 16.53 -7.39
CA HIS A 183 12.72 16.26 -8.61
C HIS A 183 12.43 14.87 -9.23
N GLY A 184 11.17 14.42 -9.16
CA GLY A 184 10.76 13.09 -9.63
C GLY A 184 11.20 11.93 -8.71
N THR A 185 11.91 12.22 -7.62
CA THR A 185 12.49 11.24 -6.69
C THR A 185 11.66 11.14 -5.42
N SER A 186 11.37 9.91 -5.01
CA SER A 186 10.76 9.60 -3.71
C SER A 186 11.80 9.52 -2.60
N LYS A 187 11.38 9.77 -1.34
CA LYS A 187 12.27 9.82 -0.16
C LYS A 187 13.39 10.86 -0.35
N TRP A 188 13.11 11.99 -1.01
CA TRP A 188 14.15 12.94 -1.40
C TRP A 188 14.92 13.49 -0.20
N ALA A 189 14.24 14.01 0.83
CA ALA A 189 14.90 14.53 2.03
C ALA A 189 15.74 13.46 2.74
N LEU A 190 15.26 12.20 2.82
CA LEU A 190 16.01 11.10 3.41
C LEU A 190 17.29 10.82 2.61
N ARG A 191 17.20 10.81 1.28
CA ARG A 191 18.38 10.61 0.40
C ARG A 191 19.38 11.73 0.55
N GLU A 192 18.92 12.99 0.60
CA GLU A 192 19.79 14.15 0.82
C GLU A 192 20.51 14.08 2.17
N ALA A 193 19.79 13.76 3.24
CA ALA A 193 20.38 13.61 4.57
C ALA A 193 21.42 12.48 4.65
N LEU A 194 21.31 11.47 3.83
CA LEU A 194 22.19 10.30 3.86
C LEU A 194 23.35 10.36 2.85
N LYS A 195 23.51 11.44 2.07
CA LYS A 195 24.54 11.56 1.02
C LYS A 195 25.98 11.31 1.50
N THR A 196 26.29 11.72 2.73
CA THR A 196 27.63 11.57 3.30
C THR A 196 27.82 10.26 4.08
N ILE A 197 26.75 9.48 4.24
CA ILE A 197 26.75 8.28 5.10
C ILE A 197 26.62 7.01 4.26
N VAL A 198 25.77 7.06 3.22
CA VAL A 198 25.43 5.89 2.41
C VAL A 198 26.16 5.94 1.06
N PRO A 199 26.68 4.82 0.57
CA PRO A 199 27.33 4.77 -0.74
C PRO A 199 26.42 5.24 -1.87
N GLU A 200 26.99 5.93 -2.85
CA GLU A 200 26.25 6.57 -3.96
C GLU A 200 25.36 5.60 -4.73
N HIS A 201 25.84 4.39 -4.99
CA HIS A 201 25.03 3.35 -5.68
C HIS A 201 23.78 2.93 -4.91
N VAL A 202 23.74 3.10 -3.58
CA VAL A 202 22.57 2.86 -2.74
C VAL A 202 21.64 4.07 -2.77
N LEU A 203 22.19 5.29 -2.70
CA LEU A 203 21.42 6.54 -2.75
C LEU A 203 20.61 6.67 -4.04
N HIS A 204 21.18 6.30 -5.17
CA HIS A 204 20.56 6.42 -6.48
C HIS A 204 19.85 5.15 -6.93
N ARG A 205 19.86 4.09 -6.12
CA ARG A 205 19.18 2.84 -6.45
C ARG A 205 17.69 3.08 -6.67
N ARG A 206 17.19 2.58 -7.83
CA ARG A 206 15.76 2.55 -8.11
C ARG A 206 15.05 1.73 -7.04
N LYS A 207 13.91 2.22 -6.55
CA LYS A 207 13.06 1.41 -5.67
C LYS A 207 12.65 0.13 -6.40
N LEU A 208 13.08 -0.99 -5.86
CA LEU A 208 12.60 -2.32 -6.23
C LEU A 208 11.66 -2.74 -5.10
N GLY A 209 10.42 -3.12 -5.46
CA GLY A 209 9.54 -3.82 -4.53
C GLY A 209 10.15 -5.17 -4.13
N PHE A 210 9.40 -5.95 -3.39
CA PHE A 210 9.73 -7.35 -3.08
C PHE A 210 8.84 -8.26 -3.95
N PRO A 211 9.08 -8.32 -5.29
CA PRO A 211 8.20 -9.01 -6.20
C PRO A 211 8.25 -10.50 -5.97
N VAL A 212 7.07 -11.09 -5.81
CA VAL A 212 6.91 -12.54 -5.70
C VAL A 212 6.15 -13.01 -6.93
N PRO A 213 6.66 -13.96 -7.71
CA PRO A 213 6.05 -14.38 -8.97
C PRO A 213 4.87 -15.33 -8.75
N ILE A 214 4.01 -15.09 -7.77
CA ILE A 214 2.85 -15.95 -7.43
C ILE A 214 1.95 -16.17 -8.64
N ARG A 215 1.72 -15.12 -9.45
CA ARG A 215 0.90 -15.26 -10.66
C ARG A 215 1.48 -16.28 -11.63
N HIS A 216 2.81 -16.33 -11.76
CA HIS A 216 3.46 -17.31 -12.62
C HIS A 216 3.40 -18.72 -12.01
N TRP A 217 3.57 -18.83 -10.70
CA TRP A 217 3.46 -20.12 -10.02
C TRP A 217 2.05 -20.69 -10.14
N LEU A 218 1.03 -19.90 -9.86
CA LEU A 218 -0.37 -20.30 -9.95
C LEU A 218 -0.86 -20.51 -11.40
N ALA A 219 -0.13 -20.05 -12.41
CA ALA A 219 -0.42 -20.37 -13.81
C ALA A 219 0.06 -21.77 -14.22
N GLY A 220 0.95 -22.40 -13.44
CA GLY A 220 1.37 -23.78 -13.64
C GLY A 220 0.31 -24.77 -13.13
N PRO A 221 0.05 -25.88 -13.84
CA PRO A 221 -1.05 -26.80 -13.50
C PRO A 221 -0.93 -27.37 -12.08
N GLU A 222 0.24 -27.80 -11.68
CA GLU A 222 0.48 -28.39 -10.36
C GLU A 222 0.13 -27.43 -9.21
N MET A 223 0.62 -26.19 -9.28
CA MET A 223 0.33 -25.16 -8.26
C MET A 223 -1.10 -24.65 -8.34
N TYR A 224 -1.67 -24.60 -9.53
CA TYR A 224 -3.07 -24.25 -9.71
C TYR A 224 -4.00 -25.28 -9.06
N ASP A 225 -3.80 -26.57 -9.37
CA ASP A 225 -4.64 -27.66 -8.84
C ASP A 225 -4.49 -27.76 -7.32
N TRP A 226 -3.26 -27.61 -6.80
CA TRP A 226 -3.03 -27.56 -5.36
C TRP A 226 -3.76 -26.38 -4.69
N ALA A 227 -3.64 -25.19 -5.21
CA ALA A 227 -4.31 -24.01 -4.63
C ALA A 227 -5.82 -24.12 -4.73
N ARG A 228 -6.32 -24.64 -5.86
CA ARG A 228 -7.74 -24.88 -6.08
C ARG A 228 -8.31 -25.90 -5.09
N SER A 229 -7.62 -27.02 -4.89
CA SER A 229 -8.08 -28.03 -3.91
C SER A 229 -8.13 -27.46 -2.50
N LEU A 230 -7.10 -26.72 -2.07
CA LEU A 230 -7.10 -26.06 -0.76
C LEU A 230 -8.29 -25.13 -0.54
N ILE A 231 -8.69 -24.38 -1.58
CA ILE A 231 -9.84 -23.47 -1.49
C ILE A 231 -11.14 -24.28 -1.43
N LEU A 232 -11.32 -25.23 -2.35
CA LEU A 232 -12.57 -25.99 -2.47
C LEU A 232 -12.81 -26.95 -1.29
N GLU A 233 -11.76 -27.54 -0.74
CA GLU A 233 -11.80 -28.46 0.39
C GLU A 233 -11.78 -27.76 1.74
N SER A 234 -11.56 -26.42 1.78
CA SER A 234 -11.57 -25.66 3.02
C SER A 234 -12.99 -25.64 3.66
N GLU A 235 -13.04 -25.50 4.97
CA GLU A 235 -14.30 -25.29 5.72
C GLU A 235 -14.77 -23.82 5.68
N ALA A 236 -14.43 -23.08 4.63
CA ALA A 236 -14.68 -21.64 4.52
C ALA A 236 -15.97 -21.30 3.80
N ASP A 237 -16.90 -22.23 3.62
CA ASP A 237 -18.19 -22.03 2.92
C ASP A 237 -19.05 -20.93 3.57
N ALA A 238 -18.91 -20.75 4.89
CA ALA A 238 -19.59 -19.67 5.60
C ALA A 238 -19.00 -18.28 5.31
N LEU A 239 -17.79 -18.20 4.76
CA LEU A 239 -17.07 -16.96 4.51
C LEU A 239 -17.01 -16.59 3.02
N PHE A 240 -16.93 -17.59 2.14
CA PHE A 240 -16.72 -17.38 0.72
C PHE A 240 -17.68 -18.22 -0.13
N ASP A 241 -18.18 -17.62 -1.21
CA ASP A 241 -18.79 -18.37 -2.30
C ASP A 241 -17.67 -19.02 -3.14
N LYS A 242 -17.48 -20.32 -2.96
CA LYS A 242 -16.43 -21.08 -3.67
C LYS A 242 -16.75 -21.31 -5.15
N SER A 243 -17.95 -20.93 -5.61
CA SER A 243 -18.37 -21.00 -7.02
C SER A 243 -18.08 -19.71 -7.81
N ALA A 244 -17.75 -18.62 -7.11
CA ALA A 244 -17.52 -17.29 -7.67
C ALA A 244 -16.21 -17.12 -8.45
#